data_f2e6012702d609bdd011290324def790
#
_entry.id   f2e6012702d609bdd011290324def790
#
_cell.length_a   1.000
_cell.length_b   1.000
_cell.length_c   1.000
_cell.angle_alpha   90.00
_cell.angle_beta   90.00
_cell.angle_gamma   90.00
#
_symmetry.space_group_name_H-M   'P 1'
#
loop_
_entity.id
_entity.type
_entity.pdbx_description
1 polymer ?
#
loop_
_entity_poly.entity_id
_entity_poly.type
_entity_poly.pdbx_seq_one_letter_code
_entity_poly.pdbx_strand_id
1 'polypeptide(L)'
;KFKSIQVRTFIDNINKLSYNKNIDGLIIKLGKIQAGMAKRKEIFDALINFKNQGKKIIVYCDKNIISNNDYYTISMADKIYTTHHTAIDLKGINMEILFIKGLLDSIYITPEVIRVSEYKTAADILLNNELSDAAKENYGELSNSIFKTMVSDISKAKKWDKNKTISKINN
;
A
#
# COMPACT_ATOMS: atom_id res chain seq x y z
N LYS A 1 -13.90 8.20 21.66
CA LYS A 1 -13.97 7.40 20.41
C LYS A 1 -13.49 8.29 19.26
N PHE A 2 -12.37 7.95 18.64
CA PHE A 2 -11.95 8.64 17.41
C PHE A 2 -12.93 8.27 16.29
N LYS A 3 -13.55 9.27 15.69
CA LYS A 3 -14.47 9.10 14.57
C LYS A 3 -13.63 8.79 13.32
N SER A 4 -14.00 7.76 12.55
CA SER A 4 -13.35 7.49 11.27
C SER A 4 -13.57 8.69 10.33
N ILE A 5 -12.53 9.12 9.65
CA ILE A 5 -12.60 10.18 8.64
C ILE A 5 -12.50 9.56 7.25
N GLN A 6 -13.26 10.06 6.30
CA GLN A 6 -13.13 9.65 4.90
C GLN A 6 -11.81 10.17 4.31
N VAL A 7 -11.17 9.37 3.46
CA VAL A 7 -9.88 9.72 2.83
C VAL A 7 -9.97 11.07 2.10
N ARG A 8 -11.03 11.32 1.36
CA ARG A 8 -11.23 12.59 0.67
C ARG A 8 -11.25 13.78 1.62
N THR A 9 -12.04 13.69 2.70
CA THR A 9 -12.10 14.75 3.72
C THR A 9 -10.73 14.98 4.37
N PHE A 10 -9.97 13.89 4.62
CA PHE A 10 -8.61 14.01 5.15
C PHE A 10 -7.71 14.79 4.20
N ILE A 11 -7.69 14.43 2.92
CA ILE A 11 -6.89 15.09 1.89
C ILE A 11 -7.26 16.58 1.75
N ASP A 12 -8.56 16.88 1.70
CA ASP A 12 -9.05 18.26 1.58
C ASP A 12 -8.63 19.11 2.80
N ASN A 13 -8.63 18.51 4.00
CA ASN A 13 -8.15 19.19 5.20
C ASN A 13 -6.64 19.43 5.16
N ILE A 14 -5.84 18.43 4.75
CA ILE A 14 -4.39 18.57 4.60
C ILE A 14 -4.06 19.68 3.58
N ASN A 15 -4.75 19.71 2.46
CA ASN A 15 -4.56 20.75 1.43
C ASN A 15 -4.88 22.15 1.97
N LYS A 16 -5.97 22.31 2.73
CA LYS A 16 -6.28 23.60 3.38
C LYS A 16 -5.20 24.01 4.38
N LEU A 17 -4.72 23.08 5.20
CA LEU A 17 -3.67 23.33 6.18
C LEU A 17 -2.32 23.64 5.53
N SER A 18 -2.07 23.13 4.30
CA SER A 18 -0.83 23.40 3.55
C SER A 18 -0.58 24.89 3.33
N TYR A 19 -1.63 25.64 3.05
CA TYR A 19 -1.55 27.08 2.74
C TYR A 19 -1.81 27.98 3.98
N ASN A 20 -2.11 27.41 5.12
CA ASN A 20 -2.34 28.19 6.35
C ASN A 20 -1.02 28.60 6.98
N LYS A 21 -0.71 29.90 6.98
CA LYS A 21 0.55 30.47 7.51
C LYS A 21 0.73 30.30 9.02
N ASN A 22 -0.35 30.02 9.76
CA ASN A 22 -0.30 29.82 11.23
C ASN A 22 -0.01 28.36 11.62
N ILE A 23 0.22 27.49 10.63
CA ILE A 23 0.51 26.06 10.86
C ILE A 23 1.93 25.78 10.38
N ASP A 24 2.82 25.39 11.28
CA ASP A 24 4.21 25.06 10.98
C ASP A 24 4.41 23.56 10.68
N GLY A 25 3.47 22.73 11.11
CA GLY A 25 3.59 21.28 10.91
C GLY A 25 2.38 20.49 11.40
N LEU A 26 2.46 19.18 11.20
CA LEU A 26 1.47 18.20 11.64
C LEU A 26 2.09 17.18 12.57
N ILE A 27 1.34 16.82 13.60
CA ILE A 27 1.58 15.62 14.42
C ILE A 27 0.47 14.63 14.07
N ILE A 28 0.84 13.49 13.50
CA ILE A 28 -0.08 12.47 13.06
C ILE A 28 0.05 11.26 14.00
N LYS A 29 -1.03 10.90 14.70
CA LYS A 29 -1.11 9.60 15.36
C LYS A 29 -1.57 8.55 14.32
N LEU A 30 -0.69 7.57 14.02
CA LEU A 30 -0.99 6.52 13.07
C LEU A 30 -1.99 5.52 13.67
N GLY A 31 -3.22 5.58 13.20
CA GLY A 31 -4.27 4.61 13.52
C GLY A 31 -4.41 3.51 12.45
N LYS A 32 -5.54 2.82 12.46
CA LYS A 32 -5.90 1.86 11.42
C LYS A 32 -6.34 2.61 10.15
N ILE A 33 -5.63 2.43 9.06
CA ILE A 33 -5.97 2.99 7.75
C ILE A 33 -6.65 1.90 6.92
N GLN A 34 -7.97 2.01 6.74
CA GLN A 34 -8.76 1.12 5.89
C GLN A 34 -8.81 1.67 4.46
N ALA A 35 -7.70 1.57 3.76
CA ALA A 35 -7.56 2.06 2.40
C ALA A 35 -6.62 1.17 1.60
N GLY A 36 -7.00 0.88 0.34
CA GLY A 36 -6.12 0.22 -0.63
C GLY A 36 -4.98 1.13 -1.08
N MET A 37 -4.04 0.57 -1.84
CA MET A 37 -2.78 1.24 -2.22
C MET A 37 -3.00 2.55 -2.96
N ALA A 38 -3.97 2.63 -3.88
CA ALA A 38 -4.28 3.86 -4.61
C ALA A 38 -4.68 5.02 -3.67
N LYS A 39 -5.58 4.77 -2.71
CA LYS A 39 -5.96 5.79 -1.72
C LYS A 39 -4.83 6.15 -0.76
N ARG A 40 -3.94 5.22 -0.46
CA ARG A 40 -2.73 5.50 0.34
C ARG A 40 -1.74 6.36 -0.43
N LYS A 41 -1.64 6.18 -1.74
CA LYS A 41 -0.87 7.05 -2.62
C LYS A 41 -1.39 8.48 -2.61
N GLU A 42 -2.71 8.67 -2.70
CA GLU A 42 -3.33 9.99 -2.60
C GLU A 42 -3.03 10.68 -1.25
N ILE A 43 -3.11 9.92 -0.14
CA ILE A 43 -2.72 10.43 1.20
C ILE A 43 -1.24 10.82 1.22
N PHE A 44 -0.38 9.95 0.72
CA PHE A 44 1.07 10.20 0.64
C PHE A 44 1.37 11.47 -0.15
N ASP A 45 0.75 11.64 -1.32
CA ASP A 45 0.95 12.81 -2.18
C ASP A 45 0.47 14.10 -1.52
N ALA A 46 -0.68 14.07 -0.85
CA ALA A 46 -1.18 15.23 -0.10
C ALA A 46 -0.21 15.64 1.03
N LEU A 47 0.37 14.66 1.74
CA LEU A 47 1.35 14.91 2.79
C LEU A 47 2.69 15.41 2.22
N ILE A 48 3.14 14.91 1.08
CA ILE A 48 4.31 15.45 0.37
C ILE A 48 4.07 16.89 -0.04
N ASN A 49 2.89 17.22 -0.60
CA ASN A 49 2.54 18.59 -0.95
C ASN A 49 2.55 19.52 0.27
N PHE A 50 2.05 19.03 1.41
CA PHE A 50 2.12 19.77 2.67
C PHE A 50 3.58 20.09 3.07
N LYS A 51 4.49 19.11 2.96
CA LYS A 51 5.93 19.32 3.21
C LYS A 51 6.57 20.29 2.24
N ASN A 52 6.18 20.27 0.97
CA ASN A 52 6.71 21.17 -0.06
C ASN A 52 6.38 22.63 0.21
N GLN A 53 5.38 22.92 1.09
CA GLN A 53 5.12 24.25 1.62
C GLN A 53 6.03 24.63 2.81
N GLY A 54 7.13 23.89 3.03
CA GLY A 54 8.10 24.13 4.10
C GLY A 54 7.69 23.63 5.48
N LYS A 55 6.59 22.90 5.56
CA LYS A 55 6.00 22.43 6.83
C LYS A 55 6.56 21.08 7.28
N LYS A 56 6.53 20.81 8.59
CA LYS A 56 7.05 19.57 9.19
C LYS A 56 5.95 18.55 9.43
N ILE A 57 6.30 17.27 9.28
CA ILE A 57 5.41 16.16 9.63
C ILE A 57 6.13 15.23 10.61
N ILE A 58 5.49 15.05 11.76
CA ILE A 58 5.92 14.09 12.78
C ILE A 58 4.82 13.03 12.88
N VAL A 59 5.20 11.76 12.87
CA VAL A 59 4.28 10.64 13.07
C VAL A 59 4.58 9.96 14.40
N TYR A 60 3.55 9.67 15.16
CA TYR A 60 3.59 8.81 16.32
C TYR A 60 2.79 7.54 16.07
N CYS A 61 3.37 6.39 16.36
CA CYS A 61 2.75 5.09 16.20
C CYS A 61 2.91 4.24 17.44
N ASP A 62 1.79 3.84 18.03
CA ASP A 62 1.73 2.95 19.19
C ASP A 62 1.23 1.53 18.82
N LYS A 63 1.28 1.19 17.54
CA LYS A 63 0.93 -0.15 17.04
C LYS A 63 2.06 -1.13 17.30
N ASN A 64 1.72 -2.40 17.49
CA ASN A 64 2.72 -3.47 17.63
C ASN A 64 3.48 -3.71 16.32
N ILE A 65 2.81 -3.53 15.17
CA ILE A 65 3.40 -3.74 13.84
C ILE A 65 3.04 -2.57 12.92
N ILE A 66 4.05 -2.03 12.25
CA ILE A 66 3.92 -1.12 11.12
C ILE A 66 4.12 -1.96 9.85
N SER A 67 3.04 -2.21 9.12
CA SER A 67 3.06 -2.96 7.86
C SER A 67 3.68 -2.17 6.70
N ASN A 68 3.99 -2.84 5.58
CA ASN A 68 4.40 -2.20 4.32
C ASN A 68 3.54 -0.99 3.97
N ASN A 69 2.22 -1.19 3.96
CA ASN A 69 1.26 -0.16 3.58
C ASN A 69 1.23 1.00 4.58
N ASP A 70 1.38 0.72 5.87
CA ASP A 70 1.45 1.75 6.89
C ASP A 70 2.75 2.55 6.75
N TYR A 71 3.90 1.84 6.61
CA TYR A 71 5.19 2.50 6.44
C TYR A 71 5.23 3.34 5.16
N TYR A 72 4.72 2.82 4.03
CA TYR A 72 4.60 3.58 2.80
C TYR A 72 3.86 4.90 3.05
N THR A 73 2.69 4.84 3.70
CA THR A 73 1.83 6.01 3.93
C THR A 73 2.50 7.09 4.79
N ILE A 74 3.40 6.70 5.72
CA ILE A 74 4.07 7.63 6.66
C ILE A 74 5.53 7.88 6.33
N SER A 75 6.08 7.26 5.29
CA SER A 75 7.51 7.33 4.97
C SER A 75 8.01 8.72 4.65
N MET A 76 7.13 9.65 4.23
CA MET A 76 7.46 11.06 3.99
C MET A 76 7.70 11.85 5.29
N ALA A 77 7.33 11.34 6.47
CA ALA A 77 7.48 12.06 7.73
C ALA A 77 8.95 12.42 8.01
N ASP A 78 9.17 13.59 8.62
CA ASP A 78 10.48 14.04 9.05
C ASP A 78 10.99 13.19 10.21
N LYS A 79 10.08 12.83 11.14
CA LYS A 79 10.37 11.90 12.24
C LYS A 79 9.20 10.96 12.45
N ILE A 80 9.52 9.70 12.73
CA ILE A 80 8.56 8.67 13.11
C ILE A 80 8.97 8.18 14.50
N TYR A 81 8.09 8.38 15.46
CA TYR A 81 8.24 7.88 16.82
C TYR A 81 7.38 6.65 17.01
N THR A 82 7.97 5.61 17.57
CA THR A 82 7.29 4.35 17.88
C THR A 82 7.52 3.97 19.32
N THR A 83 6.73 3.05 19.84
CA THR A 83 7.05 2.39 21.11
C THR A 83 8.19 1.40 20.89
N HIS A 84 8.88 1.01 21.96
CA HIS A 84 9.98 0.03 21.88
C HIS A 84 9.53 -1.38 21.49
N HIS A 85 8.24 -1.67 21.58
CA HIS A 85 7.64 -2.95 21.14
C HIS A 85 7.19 -2.94 19.67
N THR A 86 7.26 -1.81 18.99
CA THR A 86 6.79 -1.70 17.60
C THR A 86 7.78 -2.34 16.65
N ALA A 87 7.36 -3.39 15.96
CA ALA A 87 8.11 -3.95 14.83
C ALA A 87 7.75 -3.22 13.54
N ILE A 88 8.72 -3.02 12.67
CA ILE A 88 8.50 -2.52 11.31
C ILE A 88 8.64 -3.72 10.37
N ASP A 89 7.52 -4.15 9.78
CA ASP A 89 7.44 -5.29 8.89
C ASP A 89 7.44 -4.80 7.43
N LEU A 90 8.65 -4.52 6.93
CA LEU A 90 8.88 -4.14 5.54
C LEU A 90 9.28 -5.37 4.75
N LYS A 91 8.41 -5.81 3.86
CA LYS A 91 8.63 -6.95 2.97
C LYS A 91 8.29 -6.55 1.54
N GLY A 92 8.69 -7.37 0.58
CA GLY A 92 8.22 -7.27 -0.80
C GLY A 92 6.69 -7.41 -0.91
N ILE A 93 6.17 -7.32 -2.13
CA ILE A 93 4.75 -7.56 -2.40
C ILE A 93 4.57 -9.03 -2.70
N ASN A 94 3.70 -9.69 -1.94
CA ASN A 94 3.25 -11.05 -2.18
C ASN A 94 1.77 -11.05 -2.58
N MET A 95 1.40 -11.88 -3.54
CA MET A 95 0.02 -12.16 -3.93
C MET A 95 -0.25 -13.64 -3.76
N GLU A 96 -1.27 -13.97 -2.97
CA GLU A 96 -1.74 -15.33 -2.79
C GLU A 96 -3.11 -15.48 -3.47
N ILE A 97 -3.24 -16.52 -4.29
CA ILE A 97 -4.45 -16.80 -5.05
C ILE A 97 -4.91 -18.20 -4.70
N LEU A 98 -6.14 -18.28 -4.22
CA LEU A 98 -6.77 -19.55 -3.88
C LEU A 98 -7.41 -20.17 -5.12
N PHE A 99 -7.04 -21.41 -5.45
CA PHE A 99 -7.67 -22.21 -6.48
C PHE A 99 -8.62 -23.22 -5.84
N ILE A 100 -9.82 -23.31 -6.36
CA ILE A 100 -10.87 -24.22 -5.82
C ILE A 100 -11.26 -25.34 -6.79
N LYS A 101 -10.53 -25.48 -7.91
CA LYS A 101 -10.78 -26.57 -8.87
C LYS A 101 -10.77 -27.93 -8.20
N GLY A 102 -9.76 -28.23 -7.40
CA GLY A 102 -9.67 -29.51 -6.70
C GLY A 102 -10.87 -29.81 -5.77
N LEU A 103 -11.43 -28.76 -5.12
CA LEU A 103 -12.66 -28.89 -4.36
C LEU A 103 -13.84 -29.20 -5.25
N LEU A 104 -14.00 -28.47 -6.37
CA LEU A 104 -15.09 -28.70 -7.33
C LEU A 104 -15.03 -30.10 -7.93
N ASP A 105 -13.86 -30.58 -8.30
CA ASP A 105 -13.65 -31.94 -8.79
C ASP A 105 -14.09 -33.00 -7.75
N SER A 106 -13.79 -32.75 -6.46
CA SER A 106 -14.13 -33.67 -5.38
C SER A 106 -15.65 -33.81 -5.14
N ILE A 107 -16.42 -32.81 -5.51
CA ILE A 107 -17.89 -32.79 -5.40
C ILE A 107 -18.57 -32.94 -6.77
N TYR A 108 -17.83 -33.38 -7.79
CA TYR A 108 -18.30 -33.61 -9.15
C TYR A 108 -18.97 -32.41 -9.83
N ILE A 109 -18.48 -31.19 -9.53
CA ILE A 109 -18.94 -29.97 -10.20
C ILE A 109 -17.91 -29.57 -11.26
N THR A 110 -18.35 -29.50 -12.52
CA THR A 110 -17.53 -29.02 -13.63
C THR A 110 -18.01 -27.62 -14.04
N PRO A 111 -17.25 -26.56 -13.77
CA PRO A 111 -17.62 -25.21 -14.19
C PRO A 111 -17.42 -25.03 -15.70
N GLU A 112 -18.40 -24.45 -16.37
CA GLU A 112 -18.28 -24.00 -17.76
C GLU A 112 -18.10 -22.48 -17.80
N VAL A 113 -17.06 -22.02 -18.50
CA VAL A 113 -16.74 -20.60 -18.60
C VAL A 113 -16.50 -20.21 -20.04
N ILE A 114 -17.20 -19.18 -20.49
CA ILE A 114 -16.96 -18.54 -21.78
C ILE A 114 -16.08 -17.32 -21.55
N ARG A 115 -14.89 -17.30 -22.16
CA ARG A 115 -13.97 -16.17 -22.11
C ARG A 115 -13.65 -15.64 -23.52
N VAL A 116 -13.51 -14.34 -23.65
CA VAL A 116 -13.26 -13.67 -24.92
C VAL A 116 -11.76 -13.53 -25.20
N SER A 117 -10.90 -13.60 -24.16
CA SER A 117 -9.45 -13.42 -24.26
C SER A 117 -8.75 -14.27 -23.21
N GLU A 118 -7.53 -14.74 -23.50
CA GLU A 118 -6.68 -15.48 -22.58
C GLU A 118 -6.33 -14.67 -21.30
N TYR A 119 -6.26 -13.34 -21.42
CA TYR A 119 -6.01 -12.44 -20.29
C TYR A 119 -7.24 -12.21 -19.39
N LYS A 120 -8.40 -12.79 -19.70
CA LYS A 120 -9.57 -12.84 -18.81
C LYS A 120 -9.43 -13.99 -17.81
N THR A 121 -8.47 -13.86 -16.90
CA THR A 121 -7.99 -14.92 -16.02
C THR A 121 -8.81 -15.10 -14.73
N ALA A 122 -9.90 -14.32 -14.53
CA ALA A 122 -10.71 -14.39 -13.31
C ALA A 122 -11.31 -15.79 -13.06
N ALA A 123 -11.59 -16.57 -14.11
CA ALA A 123 -12.11 -17.93 -13.99
C ALA A 123 -11.04 -18.98 -13.73
N ASP A 124 -9.75 -18.65 -13.81
CA ASP A 124 -8.66 -19.62 -13.60
C ASP A 124 -8.74 -20.27 -12.22
N ILE A 125 -9.22 -19.54 -11.22
CA ILE A 125 -9.43 -20.08 -9.85
C ILE A 125 -10.41 -21.27 -9.81
N LEU A 126 -11.31 -21.36 -10.79
CA LEU A 126 -12.30 -22.45 -10.92
C LEU A 126 -11.83 -23.56 -11.85
N LEU A 127 -11.04 -23.20 -12.86
CA LEU A 127 -10.68 -24.09 -13.99
C LEU A 127 -9.30 -24.74 -13.81
N ASN A 128 -8.40 -24.13 -13.05
CA ASN A 128 -7.01 -24.56 -12.91
C ASN A 128 -6.67 -24.81 -11.44
N ASN A 129 -5.58 -25.56 -11.19
CA ASN A 129 -4.98 -25.74 -9.87
C ASN A 129 -3.80 -24.79 -9.64
N GLU A 130 -3.38 -24.06 -10.68
CA GLU A 130 -2.31 -23.08 -10.65
C GLU A 130 -2.59 -21.92 -11.63
N LEU A 131 -1.79 -20.87 -11.54
CA LEU A 131 -1.87 -19.73 -12.44
C LEU A 131 -1.55 -20.15 -13.87
N SER A 132 -2.39 -19.74 -14.84
CA SER A 132 -2.02 -19.75 -16.25
C SER A 132 -0.88 -18.77 -16.53
N ASP A 133 -0.19 -18.93 -17.66
CA ASP A 133 0.92 -18.03 -18.02
C ASP A 133 0.44 -16.59 -18.18
N ALA A 134 -0.73 -16.37 -18.79
CA ALA A 134 -1.36 -15.06 -18.88
C ALA A 134 -1.69 -14.47 -17.51
N ALA A 135 -2.12 -15.29 -16.54
CA ALA A 135 -2.35 -14.85 -15.17
C ALA A 135 -1.03 -14.51 -14.45
N LYS A 136 0.01 -15.32 -14.62
CA LYS A 136 1.36 -15.04 -14.07
C LYS A 136 1.90 -13.71 -14.58
N GLU A 137 1.76 -13.44 -15.88
CA GLU A 137 2.15 -12.18 -16.50
C GLU A 137 1.36 -11.01 -15.90
N ASN A 138 0.02 -11.06 -15.90
CA ASN A 138 -0.83 -10.01 -15.38
C ASN A 138 -0.54 -9.68 -13.90
N TYR A 139 -0.48 -10.68 -13.03
CA TYR A 139 -0.21 -10.47 -11.61
C TYR A 139 1.24 -10.04 -11.36
N GLY A 140 2.18 -10.53 -12.17
CA GLY A 140 3.58 -10.12 -12.14
C GLY A 140 3.74 -8.63 -12.47
N GLU A 141 3.14 -8.18 -13.58
CA GLU A 141 3.18 -6.77 -13.98
C GLU A 141 2.49 -5.86 -12.95
N LEU A 142 1.34 -6.28 -12.42
CA LEU A 142 0.64 -5.53 -11.38
C LEU A 142 1.51 -5.39 -10.11
N SER A 143 2.06 -6.50 -9.61
CA SER A 143 2.92 -6.51 -8.42
C SER A 143 4.15 -5.64 -8.63
N ASN A 144 4.81 -5.78 -9.78
CA ASN A 144 6.00 -5.01 -10.14
C ASN A 144 5.69 -3.50 -10.22
N SER A 145 4.55 -3.13 -10.80
CA SER A 145 4.12 -1.74 -10.91
C SER A 145 3.90 -1.11 -9.53
N ILE A 146 3.20 -1.82 -8.65
CA ILE A 146 2.96 -1.36 -7.26
C ILE A 146 4.28 -1.25 -6.51
N PHE A 147 5.16 -2.26 -6.61
CA PHE A 147 6.46 -2.26 -5.93
C PHE A 147 7.37 -1.14 -6.43
N LYS A 148 7.48 -0.93 -7.74
CA LYS A 148 8.24 0.17 -8.35
C LYS A 148 7.75 1.54 -7.86
N THR A 149 6.43 1.72 -7.76
CA THR A 149 5.82 2.96 -7.25
C THR A 149 6.21 3.17 -5.79
N MET A 150 6.04 2.14 -4.95
CA MET A 150 6.38 2.21 -3.52
C MET A 150 7.87 2.53 -3.30
N VAL A 151 8.77 1.82 -3.99
CA VAL A 151 10.22 2.08 -3.92
C VAL A 151 10.56 3.49 -4.38
N SER A 152 9.98 3.95 -5.49
CA SER A 152 10.24 5.30 -6.02
C SER A 152 9.82 6.39 -5.03
N ASP A 153 8.63 6.26 -4.46
CA ASP A 153 8.07 7.25 -3.53
C ASP A 153 8.86 7.27 -2.21
N ILE A 154 9.17 6.11 -1.63
CA ILE A 154 9.98 6.02 -0.41
C ILE A 154 11.38 6.58 -0.66
N SER A 155 12.02 6.20 -1.78
CA SER A 155 13.35 6.70 -2.14
C SER A 155 13.40 8.23 -2.20
N LYS A 156 12.42 8.84 -2.87
CA LYS A 156 12.30 10.30 -2.96
C LYS A 156 12.07 10.93 -1.59
N ALA A 157 11.13 10.38 -0.81
CA ALA A 157 10.77 10.92 0.50
C ALA A 157 11.93 10.85 1.51
N LYS A 158 12.71 9.76 1.48
CA LYS A 158 13.86 9.54 2.37
C LYS A 158 15.19 10.05 1.80
N LYS A 159 15.21 10.52 0.55
CA LYS A 159 16.44 10.87 -0.18
C LYS A 159 17.43 9.70 -0.21
N TRP A 160 16.90 8.49 -0.38
CA TRP A 160 17.70 7.28 -0.52
C TRP A 160 17.85 6.92 -1.99
N ASP A 161 18.94 6.24 -2.30
CA ASP A 161 19.08 5.52 -3.56
C ASP A 161 18.07 4.36 -3.63
N LYS A 162 17.62 4.01 -4.84
CA LYS A 162 16.61 2.95 -5.06
C LYS A 162 17.09 1.60 -4.56
N ASN A 163 18.36 1.24 -4.80
CA ASN A 163 18.93 -0.04 -4.36
C ASN A 163 18.96 -0.12 -2.84
N LYS A 164 19.30 0.97 -2.16
CA LYS A 164 19.23 1.08 -0.71
C LYS A 164 17.80 0.89 -0.19
N THR A 165 16.81 1.47 -0.89
CA THR A 165 15.40 1.32 -0.53
C THR A 165 14.95 -0.13 -0.69
N ILE A 166 15.31 -0.79 -1.80
CA ILE A 166 14.99 -2.20 -2.06
C ILE A 166 15.64 -3.09 -0.99
N SER A 167 16.91 -2.87 -0.66
CA SER A 167 17.58 -3.68 0.37
C SER A 167 16.93 -3.52 1.75
N LYS A 168 16.37 -2.34 2.06
CA LYS A 168 15.65 -2.10 3.31
C LYS A 168 14.26 -2.73 3.36
N ILE A 169 13.66 -3.01 2.20
CA ILE A 169 12.35 -3.66 2.09
C ILE A 169 12.50 -5.20 2.11
N ASN A 170 13.64 -5.72 1.64
CA ASN A 170 13.88 -7.16 1.49
C ASN A 170 14.69 -7.78 2.65
N ASN A 171 15.14 -6.98 3.61
CA ASN A 171 15.83 -7.41 4.84
C ASN A 171 14.90 -7.29 6.05
#